data_5800601cbf5163d831b624d0bd4df794
#
_entry.id   5800601cbf5163d831b624d0bd4df794
#
_cell.length_a   1.000
_cell.length_b   1.000
_cell.length_c   1.000
_cell.angle_alpha   90.00
_cell.angle_beta   90.00
_cell.angle_gamma   90.00
#
_symmetry.space_group_name_H-M   'P 1'
#
loop_
_entity.id
_entity.type
_entity.pdbx_description
1 polymer ?
#
loop_
_entity_poly.entity_id
_entity_poly.type
_entity_poly.pdbx_seq_one_letter_code
_entity_poly.pdbx_strand_id
1 'polypeptide(L)'
;MNAAGGDARVPEADAVVDALGRRCPVPVIELARHLRDVPVGGVLAVLADDAAARLDVPAWCRMRDQDYVGERHVTGGPADAVAYLVRRRT
;
A
#
# COMPACT_ATOMS: atom_id res chain seq x y z
N MET A 1 3.62 8.32 -18.77
CA MET A 1 3.24 7.69 -17.60
C MET A 1 2.09 8.41 -16.94
N ASN A 2 1.36 7.73 -16.35
CA ASN A 2 0.17 8.19 -15.84
C ASN A 2 0.33 8.75 -14.46
N ALA A 3 0.66 9.97 -14.38
CA ALA A 3 0.94 10.56 -13.10
C ALA A 3 -0.30 10.81 -12.29
N ALA A 4 -1.40 10.95 -12.91
CA ALA A 4 -2.57 11.34 -12.18
C ALA A 4 -3.53 10.21 -12.01
N GLY A 5 -3.36 9.24 -12.70
CA GLY A 5 -4.37 8.29 -12.70
C GLY A 5 -4.19 7.32 -11.60
N GLY A 6 -4.21 6.92 -10.98
CA GLY A 6 -4.06 5.81 -10.13
C GLY A 6 -4.02 4.53 -10.92
N ASP A 7 -3.80 3.50 -10.26
CA ASP A 7 -3.77 2.17 -10.82
C ASP A 7 -5.20 1.62 -10.84
N ALA A 8 -5.58 0.97 -11.93
CA ALA A 8 -6.94 0.43 -12.05
C ALA A 8 -7.23 -0.64 -11.00
N ARG A 9 -6.21 -1.30 -10.46
CA ARG A 9 -6.38 -2.29 -9.41
C ARG A 9 -6.83 -1.66 -8.10
N VAL A 10 -6.41 -0.42 -7.85
CA VAL A 10 -6.77 0.34 -6.64
C VAL A 10 -6.99 1.79 -7.05
N PRO A 11 -8.18 2.13 -7.54
CA PRO A 11 -8.41 3.47 -8.08
C PRO A 11 -8.23 4.59 -7.08
N GLU A 12 -8.36 4.30 -5.79
CA GLU A 12 -8.23 5.34 -4.76
C GLU A 12 -6.79 5.77 -4.52
N ALA A 13 -5.82 4.97 -4.94
CA ALA A 13 -4.43 5.24 -4.63
C ALA A 13 -3.77 6.08 -5.70
N ASP A 14 -2.86 6.95 -5.29
CA ASP A 14 -2.06 7.74 -6.22
C ASP A 14 -0.91 6.93 -6.79
N ALA A 15 -0.46 5.91 -6.07
CA ALA A 15 0.55 4.98 -6.55
C ALA A 15 0.32 3.62 -5.92
N VAL A 16 0.77 2.58 -6.61
CA VAL A 16 0.59 1.20 -6.15
C VAL A 16 1.93 0.47 -6.22
N VAL A 17 2.25 -0.24 -5.14
CA VAL A 17 3.41 -1.11 -5.06
C VAL A 17 2.92 -2.55 -4.99
N ASP A 18 3.38 -3.38 -5.89
CA ASP A 18 2.96 -4.76 -5.95
C ASP A 18 3.94 -5.65 -5.20
N ALA A 19 3.52 -6.11 -4.03
CA ALA A 19 4.27 -7.06 -3.23
C ALA A 19 3.57 -8.41 -3.13
N LEU A 20 2.73 -8.73 -4.11
CA LEU A 20 2.06 -10.02 -4.14
C LEU A 20 3.08 -11.14 -4.25
N GLY A 21 2.80 -12.25 -3.57
CA GLY A 21 3.71 -13.39 -3.55
C GLY A 21 4.89 -13.22 -2.61
N ARG A 22 5.01 -12.08 -1.95
CA ARG A 22 6.11 -11.83 -1.02
C ARG A 22 5.64 -12.01 0.40
N ARG A 23 6.54 -12.50 1.24
CA ARG A 23 6.25 -12.70 2.65
C ARG A 23 6.72 -11.54 3.49
N CYS A 24 6.13 -11.39 4.65
CA CYS A 24 6.59 -10.45 5.63
C CYS A 24 8.09 -10.66 5.90
N PRO A 25 8.91 -9.59 5.95
CA PRO A 25 8.50 -8.19 6.03
C PRO A 25 8.55 -7.44 4.69
N VAL A 26 8.61 -8.14 3.55
CA VAL A 26 8.81 -7.49 2.26
C VAL A 26 7.75 -6.45 1.94
N PRO A 27 6.43 -6.69 2.16
CA PRO A 27 5.44 -5.65 1.89
C PRO A 27 5.72 -4.35 2.64
N VAL A 28 6.13 -4.44 3.90
CA VAL A 28 6.44 -3.26 4.70
C VAL A 28 7.71 -2.58 4.23
N ILE A 29 8.71 -3.35 3.81
CA ILE A 29 9.94 -2.80 3.26
C ILE A 29 9.63 -2.02 1.97
N GLU A 30 8.79 -2.59 1.11
CA GLU A 30 8.41 -1.92 -0.13
C GLU A 30 7.58 -0.67 0.14
N LEU A 31 6.69 -0.72 1.13
CA LEU A 31 5.95 0.46 1.56
C LEU A 31 6.92 1.57 1.97
N ALA A 32 7.91 1.24 2.79
CA ALA A 32 8.87 2.23 3.26
C ALA A 32 9.67 2.84 2.12
N ARG A 33 10.05 2.03 1.14
CA ARG A 33 10.85 2.49 0.00
C ARG A 33 10.06 3.42 -0.91
N HIS A 34 8.77 3.17 -1.08
CA HIS A 34 7.98 3.84 -2.10
C HIS A 34 7.05 4.92 -1.56
N LEU A 35 7.03 5.15 -0.25
CA LEU A 35 6.14 6.18 0.28
C LEU A 35 6.50 7.55 -0.29
N ARG A 36 7.76 7.79 -0.59
CA ARG A 36 8.20 9.05 -1.18
C ARG A 36 7.70 9.26 -2.61
N ASP A 37 7.17 8.22 -3.24
CA ASP A 37 6.65 8.31 -4.61
C ASP A 37 5.34 9.07 -4.67
N VAL A 38 4.69 9.28 -3.52
CA VAL A 38 3.49 10.11 -3.44
C VAL A 38 3.82 11.38 -2.67
N PRO A 39 3.14 12.48 -2.96
CA PRO A 39 3.33 13.71 -2.20
C PRO A 39 2.71 13.59 -0.81
N VAL A 40 3.05 14.52 0.07
CA VAL A 40 2.37 14.61 1.37
C VAL A 40 0.88 14.77 1.12
N GLY A 41 0.08 13.97 1.78
CA GLY A 41 -1.36 13.89 1.55
C GLY A 41 -1.75 12.86 0.52
N GLY A 42 -0.80 12.35 -0.26
CA GLY A 42 -1.08 11.32 -1.25
C GLY A 42 -1.22 9.94 -0.61
N VAL A 43 -1.81 9.03 -1.35
CA VAL A 43 -2.12 7.67 -0.87
C VAL A 43 -1.32 6.66 -1.68
N LEU A 44 -0.56 5.84 -0.97
CA LEU A 44 0.15 4.71 -1.55
C LEU A 44 -0.58 3.43 -1.16
N ALA A 45 -0.78 2.55 -2.13
CA ALA A 45 -1.33 1.23 -1.85
C ALA A 45 -0.25 0.18 -1.99
N VAL A 46 -0.17 -0.72 -1.02
CA VAL A 46 0.72 -1.88 -1.10
C VAL A 46 -0.15 -3.11 -1.27
N LEU A 47 0.08 -3.85 -2.34
CA LEU A 47 -0.64 -5.09 -2.59
C LEU A 47 0.10 -6.24 -1.91
N ALA A 48 -0.60 -7.02 -1.13
CA ALA A 48 0.00 -8.17 -0.46
C ALA A 48 -1.01 -9.30 -0.33
N ASP A 49 -0.52 -10.51 -0.26
CA ASP A 49 -1.34 -11.70 -0.02
C ASP A 49 -0.88 -12.47 1.22
N ASP A 50 0.09 -11.92 1.95
CA ASP A 50 0.54 -12.50 3.22
C ASP A 50 -0.32 -11.91 4.35
N ALA A 51 -0.93 -12.78 5.13
CA ALA A 51 -1.81 -12.36 6.22
C ALA A 51 -1.11 -11.47 7.25
N ALA A 52 0.19 -11.60 7.40
CA ALA A 52 0.94 -10.78 8.37
C ALA A 52 0.90 -9.29 8.01
N ALA A 53 0.72 -8.96 6.74
CA ALA A 53 0.67 -7.55 6.32
C ALA A 53 -0.49 -6.81 6.97
N ARG A 54 -1.57 -7.50 7.28
CA ARG A 54 -2.74 -6.88 7.89
C ARG A 54 -2.40 -6.23 9.23
N LEU A 55 -1.47 -6.82 9.97
CA LEU A 55 -1.02 -6.28 11.25
C LEU A 55 0.20 -5.39 11.08
N ASP A 56 1.09 -5.75 10.16
CA ASP A 56 2.37 -5.07 10.01
C ASP A 56 2.23 -3.69 9.40
N VAL A 57 1.34 -3.52 8.42
CA VAL A 57 1.21 -2.21 7.77
C VAL A 57 0.67 -1.15 8.74
N PRO A 58 -0.42 -1.42 9.48
CA PRO A 58 -0.86 -0.44 10.48
C PRO A 58 0.19 -0.16 11.55
N ALA A 59 0.93 -1.19 11.99
CA ALA A 59 1.97 -1.01 12.99
C ALA A 59 3.07 -0.11 12.47
N TRP A 60 3.49 -0.33 11.22
CA TRP A 60 4.50 0.50 10.59
C TRP A 60 4.04 1.96 10.50
N CYS A 61 2.77 2.18 10.15
CA CYS A 61 2.22 3.52 10.07
C CYS A 61 2.29 4.24 11.41
N ARG A 62 1.96 3.55 12.50
CA ARG A 62 2.07 4.15 13.84
C ARG A 62 3.51 4.50 14.17
N MET A 63 4.45 3.64 13.82
CA MET A 63 5.86 3.87 14.11
C MET A 63 6.43 5.02 13.31
N ARG A 64 5.95 5.22 12.11
CA ARG A 64 6.50 6.22 11.18
C ARG A 64 5.62 7.45 11.05
N ASP A 65 4.58 7.54 11.86
CA ASP A 65 3.71 8.70 11.89
C ASP A 65 3.04 8.96 10.54
N GLN A 66 2.58 7.89 9.93
CA GLN A 66 1.81 7.96 8.70
C GLN A 66 0.37 7.53 8.99
N ASP A 67 -0.58 7.91 8.12
CA ASP A 67 -1.97 7.57 8.31
C ASP A 67 -2.30 6.25 7.64
N TYR A 68 -2.80 5.31 8.41
CA TYR A 68 -3.31 4.08 7.83
C TYR A 68 -4.77 4.29 7.41
N VAL A 69 -5.03 4.18 6.11
CA VAL A 69 -6.37 4.45 5.57
C VAL A 69 -7.26 3.21 5.65
N GLY A 70 -6.72 2.04 5.37
CA GLY A 70 -7.50 0.82 5.45
C GLY A 70 -7.17 -0.17 4.34
N GLU A 71 -7.98 -1.20 4.26
CA GLU A 71 -7.85 -2.26 3.26
C GLU A 71 -8.81 -2.03 2.12
N ARG A 72 -8.42 -2.46 0.92
CA ARG A 72 -9.30 -2.42 -0.25
C ARG A 72 -9.13 -3.69 -1.04
N HIS A 73 -10.17 -4.04 -1.78
CA HIS A 73 -10.12 -5.14 -2.71
C HIS A 73 -9.21 -4.78 -3.90
N VAL A 74 -8.47 -5.76 -4.38
CA VAL A 74 -7.61 -5.57 -5.56
C VAL A 74 -8.39 -6.02 -6.79
N THR A 75 -8.77 -5.07 -7.63
CA THR A 75 -9.56 -5.36 -8.82
C THR A 75 -8.72 -6.17 -9.80
N GLY A 76 -9.26 -7.33 -10.19
CA GLY A 76 -8.57 -8.19 -11.14
C GLY A 76 -7.42 -8.99 -10.57
N GLY A 77 -7.18 -8.88 -9.29
CA GLY A 77 -6.09 -9.62 -8.66
C GLY A 77 -6.53 -10.99 -8.12
N PRO A 78 -5.58 -11.74 -7.56
CA PRO A 78 -5.89 -13.00 -6.91
C PRO A 78 -6.89 -12.82 -5.77
N ALA A 79 -7.59 -13.89 -5.42
CA ALA A 79 -8.66 -13.82 -4.42
C ALA A 79 -8.16 -13.39 -3.05
N ASP A 80 -6.92 -13.74 -2.71
CA ASP A 80 -6.33 -13.40 -1.42
C ASP A 80 -5.53 -12.09 -1.42
N ALA A 81 -5.51 -11.39 -2.55
CA ALA A 81 -4.80 -10.12 -2.64
C ALA A 81 -5.57 -9.02 -1.91
N VAL A 82 -4.85 -8.25 -1.12
CA VAL A 82 -5.41 -7.12 -0.37
C VAL A 82 -4.54 -5.90 -0.64
N ALA A 83 -5.17 -4.76 -0.84
CA ALA A 83 -4.48 -3.49 -0.94
C ALA A 83 -4.55 -2.78 0.41
N TYR A 84 -3.38 -2.43 0.93
CA TYR A 84 -3.27 -1.68 2.19
C TYR A 84 -2.93 -0.23 1.84
N LEU A 85 -3.80 0.69 2.20
CA LEU A 85 -3.69 2.08 1.82
C LEU A 85 -3.09 2.91 2.95
N VAL A 86 -2.07 3.68 2.60
CA VAL A 86 -1.36 4.54 3.53
C VAL A 86 -1.32 5.96 2.97
N ARG A 87 -1.79 6.94 3.75
CA ARG A 87 -1.67 8.33 3.37
C ARG A 87 -0.41 8.91 3.97
N ARG A 88 0.38 9.54 3.13
CA ARG A 88 1.63 10.15 3.58
C ARG A 88 1.35 11.44 4.36
N ARG A 89 1.84 11.51 5.60
CA ARG A 89 1.69 12.71 6.44
C ARG A 89 2.92 13.62 6.41
N THR A 90 4.07 13.01 6.27
CA THR A 90 5.31 13.79 6.32
C THR A 90 6.29 13.39 5.25
#